data_700e5f8febd9b1748c7f9120677e1c6f
#
_entry.id   700e5f8febd9b1748c7f9120677e1c6f
#
_cell.length_a   1.000
_cell.length_b   1.000
_cell.length_c   1.000
_cell.angle_alpha   90.00
_cell.angle_beta   90.00
_cell.angle_gamma   90.00
#
_symmetry.space_group_name_H-M   'P 1'
#
loop_
_entity.id
_entity.type
_entity.pdbx_description
1 polymer ?
#
loop_
_entity_poly.entity_id
_entity_poly.type
_entity_poly.pdbx_seq_one_letter_code
_entity_poly.pdbx_strand_id
1 'polypeptide(L)'
;CIRDSSWTDPRTIVGASDAGAHLDMMDTFAFTTQLLGRGVREMSLISLEEGVRQLTDVPARLYGLRERGRLEPGFHADVVVFDPDRVGKGPTQTRFDLPAGAPRLYAEAEGIDHVFVNGLEIVRDGLDTGARPGAILRSGRDTRTVENQTWISTLER
;
A
#
# COMPACT_ATOMS: atom_id res chain seq x y z
N CYS A 1 12.82 -19.65 2.93
CA CYS A 1 12.61 -19.37 1.50
C CYS A 1 13.19 -18.00 1.15
N ILE A 2 13.58 -17.75 -0.12
CA ILE A 2 14.16 -16.44 -0.53
C ILE A 2 13.21 -15.27 -0.21
N ARG A 3 11.90 -15.45 -0.33
CA ARG A 3 10.92 -14.42 0.02
C ARG A 3 10.95 -14.04 1.49
N ASP A 4 11.07 -15.02 2.38
CA ASP A 4 11.10 -14.81 3.85
C ASP A 4 12.31 -13.94 4.20
N SER A 5 13.49 -14.29 3.65
CA SER A 5 14.72 -13.53 3.86
C SER A 5 14.64 -12.11 3.31
N SER A 6 13.96 -11.92 2.16
CA SER A 6 13.82 -10.59 1.57
C SER A 6 12.88 -9.68 2.39
N TRP A 7 11.76 -10.21 2.89
CA TRP A 7 10.80 -9.39 3.62
C TRP A 7 11.23 -9.07 5.05
N THR A 8 12.15 -9.85 5.61
CA THR A 8 12.74 -9.58 6.94
C THR A 8 14.06 -8.83 6.88
N ASP A 9 14.64 -8.61 5.68
CA ASP A 9 15.87 -7.85 5.51
C ASP A 9 15.59 -6.34 5.60
N PRO A 10 16.21 -5.62 6.57
CA PRO A 10 15.96 -4.18 6.74
C PRO A 10 16.37 -3.30 5.56
N ARG A 11 17.11 -3.85 4.60
CA ARG A 11 17.50 -3.16 3.35
C ARG A 11 16.47 -3.29 2.25
N THR A 12 15.43 -4.09 2.47
CA THR A 12 14.36 -4.34 1.49
C THR A 12 13.12 -3.56 1.87
N ILE A 13 12.45 -3.02 0.89
CA ILE A 13 11.16 -2.34 1.05
C ILE A 13 10.10 -2.96 0.14
N VAL A 14 8.85 -2.84 0.56
CA VAL A 14 7.70 -3.10 -0.32
C VAL A 14 7.43 -1.83 -1.11
N GLY A 15 7.94 -1.74 -2.34
CA GLY A 15 8.02 -0.48 -3.08
C GLY A 15 6.96 -0.29 -4.13
N ALA A 16 6.77 -1.26 -5.03
CA ALA A 16 5.90 -1.08 -6.19
C ALA A 16 5.34 -2.41 -6.70
N SER A 17 4.29 -2.30 -7.50
CA SER A 17 3.57 -3.45 -8.05
C SER A 17 3.95 -3.81 -9.47
N ASP A 18 4.67 -2.94 -10.18
CA ASP A 18 4.85 -3.02 -11.65
C ASP A 18 3.51 -3.00 -12.41
N ALA A 19 2.44 -2.52 -11.76
CA ALA A 19 1.11 -2.41 -12.34
C ALA A 19 1.13 -1.43 -13.52
N GLY A 20 0.41 -1.80 -14.58
CA GLY A 20 0.40 -1.05 -15.85
C GLY A 20 1.22 -1.71 -16.94
N ALA A 21 2.15 -2.61 -16.61
CA ALA A 21 2.80 -3.49 -17.56
C ALA A 21 1.96 -4.77 -17.74
N HIS A 22 1.80 -5.22 -18.97
CA HIS A 22 1.11 -6.49 -19.30
C HIS A 22 -0.24 -6.65 -18.58
N LEU A 23 -1.14 -5.69 -18.76
CA LEU A 23 -2.44 -5.62 -18.06
C LEU A 23 -3.32 -6.87 -18.24
N ASP A 24 -3.16 -7.59 -19.31
CA ASP A 24 -3.88 -8.82 -19.64
C ASP A 24 -3.25 -10.10 -19.03
N MET A 25 -2.03 -9.99 -18.48
CA MET A 25 -1.27 -11.14 -17.96
C MET A 25 -0.82 -10.98 -16.50
N MET A 26 -0.72 -9.76 -15.97
CA MET A 26 -0.20 -9.49 -14.63
C MET A 26 -1.25 -8.85 -13.73
N ASP A 27 -1.42 -9.40 -12.52
CA ASP A 27 -2.33 -8.89 -11.48
C ASP A 27 -1.60 -8.36 -10.25
N THR A 28 -0.38 -7.89 -10.43
CA THR A 28 0.49 -7.40 -9.33
C THR A 28 -0.03 -6.12 -8.66
N PHE A 29 -1.04 -5.46 -9.22
CA PHE A 29 -1.68 -4.27 -8.65
C PHE A 29 -2.24 -4.49 -7.23
N ALA A 30 -2.58 -5.72 -6.86
CA ALA A 30 -3.11 -6.07 -5.55
C ALA A 30 -2.02 -6.33 -4.48
N PHE A 31 -0.78 -5.90 -4.70
CA PHE A 31 0.37 -6.23 -3.85
C PHE A 31 0.18 -5.85 -2.38
N THR A 32 -0.49 -4.75 -2.07
CA THR A 32 -0.72 -4.28 -0.70
C THR A 32 -1.63 -5.21 0.09
N THR A 33 -2.80 -5.55 -0.47
CA THR A 33 -3.73 -6.49 0.16
C THR A 33 -3.21 -7.92 0.14
N GLN A 34 -2.43 -8.31 -0.88
CA GLN A 34 -1.72 -9.61 -0.89
C GLN A 34 -0.65 -9.71 0.19
N LEU A 35 0.09 -8.63 0.49
CA LEU A 35 1.05 -8.64 1.59
C LEU A 35 0.33 -8.94 2.92
N LEU A 36 -0.75 -8.22 3.22
CA LEU A 36 -1.50 -8.38 4.46
C LEU A 36 -2.24 -9.74 4.52
N GLY A 37 -2.94 -10.13 3.46
CA GLY A 37 -3.65 -11.39 3.41
C GLY A 37 -2.72 -12.59 3.37
N ARG A 38 -1.93 -12.71 2.31
CA ARG A 38 -1.10 -13.89 2.09
C ARG A 38 0.19 -13.87 2.89
N GLY A 39 0.92 -12.75 2.89
CA GLY A 39 2.23 -12.66 3.54
C GLY A 39 2.14 -12.70 5.05
N VAL A 40 1.23 -11.92 5.62
CA VAL A 40 1.01 -11.81 7.06
C VAL A 40 0.13 -12.96 7.55
N ARG A 41 -1.16 -12.98 7.14
CA ARG A 41 -2.15 -13.90 7.72
C ARG A 41 -1.91 -15.37 7.35
N GLU A 42 -1.75 -15.70 6.06
CA GLU A 42 -1.69 -17.11 5.63
C GLU A 42 -0.32 -17.74 5.84
N MET A 43 0.75 -17.01 5.53
CA MET A 43 2.11 -17.53 5.55
C MET A 43 2.89 -17.14 6.83
N SER A 44 2.38 -16.21 7.63
CA SER A 44 3.00 -15.71 8.87
C SER A 44 4.48 -15.33 8.70
N LEU A 45 4.83 -14.72 7.56
CA LEU A 45 6.22 -14.35 7.26
C LEU A 45 6.69 -13.14 8.07
N ILE A 46 5.79 -12.22 8.34
CA ILE A 46 5.99 -11.03 9.17
C ILE A 46 4.73 -10.80 10.00
N SER A 47 4.84 -10.03 11.09
CA SER A 47 3.68 -9.65 11.90
C SER A 47 2.76 -8.67 11.14
N LEU A 48 1.53 -8.51 11.63
CA LEU A 48 0.58 -7.54 11.06
C LEU A 48 1.13 -6.11 11.15
N GLU A 49 1.68 -5.74 12.30
CA GLU A 49 2.27 -4.43 12.56
C GLU A 49 3.43 -4.16 11.59
N GLU A 50 4.28 -5.16 11.36
CA GLU A 50 5.39 -5.03 10.41
C GLU A 50 4.87 -4.92 8.97
N GLY A 51 3.86 -5.69 8.59
CA GLY A 51 3.21 -5.58 7.28
C GLY A 51 2.63 -4.19 7.04
N VAL A 52 1.92 -3.64 8.02
CA VAL A 52 1.40 -2.26 7.97
C VAL A 52 2.55 -1.25 7.91
N ARG A 53 3.58 -1.40 8.74
CA ARG A 53 4.75 -0.51 8.74
C ARG A 53 5.43 -0.46 7.38
N GLN A 54 5.62 -1.61 6.72
CA GLN A 54 6.23 -1.70 5.38
C GLN A 54 5.40 -1.04 4.28
N LEU A 55 4.09 -0.91 4.47
CA LEU A 55 3.20 -0.24 3.53
C LEU A 55 3.00 1.25 3.83
N THR A 56 3.42 1.75 4.98
CA THR A 56 3.11 3.11 5.46
C THR A 56 4.35 3.89 5.88
N ASP A 57 4.89 3.65 7.08
CA ASP A 57 5.99 4.40 7.66
C ASP A 57 7.30 4.24 6.87
N VAL A 58 7.61 3.02 6.41
CA VAL A 58 8.84 2.75 5.66
C VAL A 58 8.90 3.57 4.36
N PRO A 59 7.91 3.50 3.44
CA PRO A 59 7.94 4.31 2.24
C PRO A 59 7.82 5.80 2.53
N ALA A 60 7.06 6.22 3.55
CA ALA A 60 6.99 7.63 3.93
C ALA A 60 8.34 8.19 4.35
N ARG A 61 9.12 7.44 5.12
CA ARG A 61 10.50 7.82 5.51
C ARG A 61 11.45 7.79 4.32
N LEU A 62 11.37 6.76 3.47
CA LEU A 62 12.23 6.64 2.29
C LEU A 62 12.07 7.83 1.35
N TYR A 63 10.84 8.24 1.08
CA TYR A 63 10.55 9.39 0.22
C TYR A 63 10.58 10.73 0.98
N GLY A 64 10.85 10.70 2.28
CA GLY A 64 10.90 11.90 3.12
C GLY A 64 9.56 12.64 3.20
N LEU A 65 8.43 11.94 3.08
CA LEU A 65 7.11 12.54 3.16
C LEU A 65 6.91 13.22 4.50
N ARG A 66 6.37 14.44 4.47
CA ARG A 66 6.10 15.20 5.69
C ARG A 66 4.73 14.82 6.25
N GLU A 67 4.69 14.51 7.55
CA GLU A 67 3.44 14.33 8.31
C GLU A 67 2.49 13.28 7.71
N ARG A 68 3.07 12.19 7.12
CA ARG A 68 2.34 11.06 6.56
C ARG A 68 2.97 9.72 6.96
N GLY A 69 2.22 8.63 6.78
CA GLY A 69 2.67 7.26 7.01
C GLY A 69 2.53 6.77 8.45
N ARG A 70 2.05 7.62 9.38
CA ARG A 70 1.80 7.28 10.79
C ARG A 70 0.56 7.99 11.30
N LEU A 71 -0.08 7.40 12.31
CA LEU A 71 -1.20 8.02 13.04
C LEU A 71 -0.65 8.79 14.24
N GLU A 72 -0.36 10.06 14.05
CA GLU A 72 0.14 10.96 15.09
C GLU A 72 -0.62 12.30 15.06
N PRO A 73 -0.78 12.99 16.21
CA PRO A 73 -1.34 14.33 16.23
C PRO A 73 -0.54 15.30 15.34
N GLY A 74 -1.23 16.02 14.46
CA GLY A 74 -0.62 16.92 13.48
C GLY A 74 -0.30 16.30 12.12
N PHE A 75 -0.41 14.97 11.98
CA PHE A 75 -0.25 14.29 10.70
C PHE A 75 -1.53 14.36 9.86
N HIS A 76 -1.35 14.24 8.56
CA HIS A 76 -2.48 14.08 7.65
C HIS A 76 -3.26 12.81 7.98
N ALA A 77 -4.58 12.92 8.03
CA ALA A 77 -5.45 11.78 8.30
C ALA A 77 -5.64 10.92 7.04
N ASP A 78 -4.57 10.22 6.66
CA ASP A 78 -4.57 9.16 5.66
C ASP A 78 -4.71 7.83 6.41
N VAL A 79 -5.93 7.30 6.47
CA VAL A 79 -6.28 6.16 7.34
C VAL A 79 -6.99 5.08 6.56
N VAL A 80 -6.61 3.83 6.80
CA VAL A 80 -7.31 2.65 6.29
C VAL A 80 -7.86 1.87 7.47
N VAL A 81 -9.15 1.54 7.41
CA VAL A 81 -9.82 0.62 8.34
C VAL A 81 -10.06 -0.67 7.61
N PHE A 82 -9.54 -1.77 8.13
CA PHE A 82 -9.66 -3.08 7.50
C PHE A 82 -9.81 -4.19 8.55
N ASP A 83 -10.40 -5.28 8.14
CA ASP A 83 -10.52 -6.50 8.92
C ASP A 83 -9.28 -7.39 8.69
N PRO A 84 -8.43 -7.62 9.70
CA PRO A 84 -7.22 -8.43 9.55
C PRO A 84 -7.50 -9.89 9.20
N ASP A 85 -8.66 -10.41 9.55
CA ASP A 85 -9.05 -11.79 9.25
C ASP A 85 -9.57 -11.96 7.82
N ARG A 86 -9.93 -10.86 7.15
CA ARG A 86 -10.52 -10.85 5.81
C ARG A 86 -9.70 -10.14 4.76
N VAL A 87 -8.78 -9.23 5.16
CA VAL A 87 -8.01 -8.45 4.20
C VAL A 87 -7.26 -9.34 3.21
N GLY A 88 -7.43 -9.04 1.92
CA GLY A 88 -6.83 -9.84 0.86
C GLY A 88 -7.19 -9.34 -0.54
N LYS A 89 -6.78 -10.13 -1.50
CA LYS A 89 -7.14 -9.95 -2.90
C LYS A 89 -8.28 -10.91 -3.24
N GLY A 90 -9.36 -10.39 -3.77
CA GLY A 90 -10.46 -11.17 -4.33
C GLY A 90 -10.06 -11.95 -5.59
N PRO A 91 -10.97 -12.73 -6.17
CA PRO A 91 -10.71 -13.50 -7.38
C PRO A 91 -10.27 -12.61 -8.54
N THR A 92 -9.23 -13.04 -9.25
CA THR A 92 -8.79 -12.34 -10.46
C THR A 92 -9.77 -12.63 -11.60
N GLN A 93 -10.21 -11.58 -12.27
CA GLN A 93 -11.15 -11.60 -13.40
C GLN A 93 -10.58 -10.85 -14.58
N THR A 94 -10.99 -11.22 -15.79
CA THR A 94 -10.73 -10.42 -16.98
C THR A 94 -11.87 -9.44 -17.19
N ARG A 95 -11.56 -8.14 -17.29
CA ARG A 95 -12.50 -7.08 -17.66
C ARG A 95 -12.14 -6.53 -19.03
N PHE A 96 -13.16 -6.11 -19.80
CA PHE A 96 -13.03 -5.54 -21.15
C PHE A 96 -13.46 -4.08 -21.13
N ASP A 97 -12.89 -3.28 -20.21
CA ASP A 97 -13.27 -1.90 -19.92
C ASP A 97 -12.22 -0.86 -20.36
N LEU A 98 -11.17 -1.29 -21.05
CA LEU A 98 -10.19 -0.39 -21.66
C LEU A 98 -10.67 0.11 -23.05
N PRO A 99 -10.06 1.18 -23.59
CA PRO A 99 -10.37 1.66 -24.94
C PRO A 99 -10.33 0.53 -25.97
N ALA A 100 -11.25 0.58 -26.93
CA ALA A 100 -11.47 -0.46 -27.93
C ALA A 100 -11.85 -1.85 -27.37
N GLY A 101 -12.33 -1.93 -26.12
CA GLY A 101 -12.71 -3.19 -25.47
C GLY A 101 -11.49 -4.08 -25.16
N ALA A 102 -10.30 -3.51 -25.01
CA ALA A 102 -9.11 -4.28 -24.67
C ALA A 102 -9.22 -4.91 -23.27
N PRO A 103 -8.72 -6.14 -23.08
CA PRO A 103 -8.81 -6.85 -21.80
C PRO A 103 -7.79 -6.32 -20.78
N ARG A 104 -8.16 -6.41 -19.50
CA ARG A 104 -7.24 -6.32 -18.37
C ARG A 104 -7.62 -7.29 -17.27
N LEU A 105 -6.64 -7.71 -16.49
CA LEU A 105 -6.89 -8.40 -15.23
C LEU A 105 -7.37 -7.40 -14.17
N TYR A 106 -8.26 -7.85 -13.31
CA TYR A 106 -8.83 -7.07 -12.24
C TYR A 106 -9.14 -7.95 -11.04
N ALA A 107 -8.99 -7.43 -9.84
CA ALA A 107 -9.45 -8.06 -8.60
C ALA A 107 -9.90 -6.96 -7.64
N GLU A 108 -10.99 -7.20 -6.93
CA GLU A 108 -11.42 -6.34 -5.84
C GLU A 108 -10.52 -6.54 -4.62
N ALA A 109 -10.37 -5.51 -3.80
CA ALA A 109 -9.83 -5.66 -2.46
C ALA A 109 -10.90 -6.22 -1.53
N GLU A 110 -10.56 -7.21 -0.72
CA GLU A 110 -11.43 -7.77 0.31
C GLU A 110 -11.01 -7.25 1.68
N GLY A 111 -11.97 -7.14 2.62
CA GLY A 111 -11.73 -6.77 4.00
C GLY A 111 -11.26 -5.33 4.22
N ILE A 112 -11.39 -4.44 3.23
CA ILE A 112 -11.17 -3.00 3.38
C ILE A 112 -12.53 -2.34 3.60
N ASP A 113 -12.75 -1.82 4.81
CA ASP A 113 -14.05 -1.22 5.17
C ASP A 113 -14.07 0.26 4.84
N HIS A 114 -13.07 1.03 5.30
CA HIS A 114 -13.01 2.47 5.07
C HIS A 114 -11.62 2.93 4.66
N VAL A 115 -11.54 3.92 3.79
CA VAL A 115 -10.29 4.62 3.45
C VAL A 115 -10.52 6.12 3.51
N PHE A 116 -9.65 6.80 4.26
CA PHE A 116 -9.65 8.26 4.38
C PHE A 116 -8.37 8.82 3.78
N VAL A 117 -8.48 9.91 3.04
CA VAL A 117 -7.35 10.68 2.53
C VAL A 117 -7.54 12.14 2.94
N ASN A 118 -6.55 12.73 3.59
CA ASN A 118 -6.64 14.07 4.15
C ASN A 118 -7.91 14.29 5.01
N GLY A 119 -8.35 13.26 5.74
CA GLY A 119 -9.52 13.29 6.61
C GLY A 119 -10.87 13.14 5.92
N LEU A 120 -10.92 13.02 4.58
CA LEU A 120 -12.16 12.75 3.85
C LEU A 120 -12.23 11.29 3.42
N GLU A 121 -13.38 10.67 3.63
CA GLU A 121 -13.63 9.28 3.29
C GLU A 121 -13.78 9.10 1.78
N ILE A 122 -12.90 8.29 1.19
CA ILE A 122 -12.91 7.95 -0.24
C ILE A 122 -13.43 6.54 -0.52
N VAL A 123 -13.40 5.65 0.48
CA VAL A 123 -14.03 4.32 0.43
C VAL A 123 -14.86 4.12 1.69
N ARG A 124 -16.09 3.64 1.54
CA ARG A 124 -17.02 3.27 2.59
C ARG A 124 -17.62 1.91 2.29
N ASP A 125 -17.53 0.99 3.24
CA ASP A 125 -18.03 -0.40 3.08
C ASP A 125 -17.48 -1.06 1.80
N GLY A 126 -16.20 -0.81 1.48
CA GLY A 126 -15.53 -1.30 0.27
C GLY A 126 -15.89 -0.58 -1.03
N LEU A 127 -16.75 0.44 -1.00
CA LEU A 127 -17.24 1.14 -2.19
C LEU A 127 -16.65 2.56 -2.30
N ASP A 128 -16.28 2.97 -3.53
CA ASP A 128 -15.82 4.33 -3.83
C ASP A 128 -16.93 5.36 -3.55
N THR A 129 -16.65 6.35 -2.71
CA THR A 129 -17.58 7.44 -2.37
C THR A 129 -17.65 8.52 -3.45
N GLY A 130 -16.75 8.53 -4.42
CA GLY A 130 -16.60 9.59 -5.40
C GLY A 130 -15.80 10.80 -4.91
N ALA A 131 -15.42 10.89 -3.63
CA ALA A 131 -14.58 11.98 -3.12
C ALA A 131 -13.14 11.88 -3.65
N ARG A 132 -12.51 13.04 -3.91
CA ARG A 132 -11.13 13.14 -4.46
C ARG A 132 -10.31 14.17 -3.69
N PRO A 133 -10.06 13.97 -2.38
CA PRO A 133 -9.33 14.92 -1.53
C PRO A 133 -7.81 14.86 -1.68
N GLY A 134 -7.30 13.99 -2.53
CA GLY A 134 -5.87 13.82 -2.76
C GLY A 134 -5.19 15.10 -3.25
N ALA A 135 -3.93 15.28 -2.90
CA ALA A 135 -3.09 16.38 -3.35
C ALA A 135 -1.83 15.85 -4.02
N ILE A 136 -1.32 16.59 -5.00
CA ILE A 136 -0.04 16.28 -5.64
C ILE A 136 1.08 16.65 -4.66
N LEU A 137 1.84 15.66 -4.20
CA LEU A 137 3.03 15.89 -3.39
C LEU A 137 4.22 16.23 -4.28
N ARG A 138 4.96 17.30 -3.91
CA ARG A 138 6.08 17.80 -4.68
C ARG A 138 7.36 17.70 -3.88
N SER A 139 8.43 17.22 -4.53
CA SER A 139 9.75 17.14 -3.93
C SER A 139 10.21 18.52 -3.43
N GLY A 140 10.85 18.56 -2.27
CA GLY A 140 11.35 19.76 -1.62
C GLY A 140 10.30 20.60 -0.88
N ARG A 141 9.03 20.60 -1.34
CA ARG A 141 7.94 21.27 -0.64
C ARG A 141 7.25 20.34 0.37
N ASP A 142 6.81 19.18 -0.09
CA ASP A 142 6.01 18.22 0.69
C ASP A 142 6.88 17.05 1.19
N THR A 143 8.19 17.09 0.86
CA THR A 143 9.20 16.13 1.30
C THR A 143 10.38 16.83 1.94
N ARG A 144 11.14 16.09 2.75
CA ARG A 144 12.46 16.45 3.24
C ARG A 144 13.51 15.63 2.52
N THR A 145 14.73 16.14 2.42
CA THR A 145 15.87 15.35 1.93
C THR A 145 16.16 14.22 2.91
N VAL A 146 16.31 13.01 2.40
CA VAL A 146 16.70 11.82 3.16
C VAL A 146 18.15 11.51 2.83
N GLU A 147 19.01 11.50 3.85
CA GLU A 147 20.42 11.13 3.68
C GLU A 147 20.57 9.61 3.64
N ASN A 148 21.34 9.10 2.69
CA ASN A 148 21.49 7.66 2.43
C ASN A 148 21.96 6.82 3.64
N GLN A 149 22.67 7.43 4.59
CA GLN A 149 23.16 6.74 5.79
C GLN A 149 22.13 6.70 6.93
N THR A 150 21.16 7.61 6.94
CA THR A 150 20.20 7.75 8.04
C THR A 150 19.02 6.81 7.88
N TRP A 151 18.71 6.43 6.67
CA TRP A 151 17.51 5.63 6.40
C TRP A 151 17.65 4.17 6.90
N ILE A 152 18.83 3.54 6.75
CA ILE A 152 19.07 2.16 7.23
C ILE A 152 19.02 2.11 8.76
N SER A 153 19.66 3.05 9.46
CA SER A 153 19.67 3.12 10.93
C SER A 153 18.30 3.49 11.54
N THR A 154 17.38 4.03 10.74
CA THR A 154 16.04 4.41 11.18
C THR A 154 15.04 3.25 11.04
N LEU A 155 15.38 2.21 10.27
CA LEU A 155 14.56 1.00 10.12
C LEU A 155 14.79 0.00 11.27
N GLU A 156 15.89 0.13 12.00
CA GLU A 156 16.25 -0.76 13.13
C GLU A 156 15.61 -0.33 14.47
N ARG A 157 14.77 0.70 14.48
CA ARG A 157 14.08 1.20 15.68
C ARG A 157 12.56 1.10 15.46
#